data_630096d08c7eec075f2d1da968c58700
#
_entry.id   630096d08c7eec075f2d1da968c58700
#
_cell.length_a   1.000
_cell.length_b   1.000
_cell.length_c   1.000
_cell.angle_alpha   90.00
_cell.angle_beta   90.00
_cell.angle_gamma   90.00
#
_symmetry.space_group_name_H-M   'P 1'
#
loop_
_entity.id
_entity.type
_entity.pdbx_description
1 polymer ?
#
loop_
_entity_poly.entity_id
_entity_poly.type
_entity_poly.pdbx_seq_one_letter_code
_entity_poly.pdbx_strand_id
1 'polypeptide(L)'
;EATAALFIPGRNTEASPVRYTMDPQDVISAFRTFREQGLHLGAIVHSHLRGPATPSTSDVNEWNYPEALMLIVSFAEHPPSLQAWRLVEHQGLTNVQSVPVHVGSGHVNAESLSGDA
;
A
#
# COMPACT_ATOMS: atom_id res chain seq x y z
N GLU A 1 18.30 -1.15 -2.18
CA GLU A 1 17.28 -0.12 -2.30
C GLU A 1 16.31 -0.46 -3.43
N ALA A 2 15.04 -0.40 -3.15
CA ALA A 2 14.01 -0.71 -4.14
C ALA A 2 13.40 0.59 -4.68
N THR A 3 13.07 0.57 -5.96
CA THR A 3 12.46 1.70 -6.63
C THR A 3 11.13 1.25 -7.24
N ALA A 4 10.08 2.05 -7.03
CA ALA A 4 8.79 1.76 -7.64
C ALA A 4 8.86 2.06 -9.14
N ALA A 5 8.50 1.07 -9.94
CA ALA A 5 8.56 1.18 -11.40
C ALA A 5 7.17 1.27 -12.03
N LEU A 6 6.15 0.80 -11.35
CA LEU A 6 4.80 0.75 -11.89
C LEU A 6 3.79 0.77 -10.74
N PHE A 7 2.77 1.60 -10.88
CA PHE A 7 1.65 1.64 -9.95
C PHE A 7 0.37 1.28 -10.68
N ILE A 8 -0.37 0.31 -10.14
CA ILE A 8 -1.65 -0.10 -10.70
C ILE A 8 -2.74 0.14 -9.66
N PRO A 9 -3.70 1.02 -9.93
CA PRO A 9 -4.81 1.25 -9.01
C PRO A 9 -5.76 0.06 -8.99
N GLY A 10 -6.33 -0.20 -7.82
CA GLY A 10 -7.35 -1.21 -7.64
C GLY A 10 -8.63 -0.60 -7.12
N ARG A 11 -9.74 -1.30 -7.31
CA ARG A 11 -11.03 -0.83 -6.84
C ARG A 11 -11.36 -1.38 -5.46
N ASN A 12 -11.93 -0.53 -4.61
CA ASN A 12 -12.42 -0.95 -3.31
C ASN A 12 -13.84 -1.51 -3.48
N THR A 13 -14.00 -2.80 -3.27
CA THR A 13 -15.30 -3.46 -3.43
C THR A 13 -16.21 -3.28 -2.22
N GLU A 14 -15.67 -2.81 -1.10
CA GLU A 14 -16.46 -2.56 0.11
C GLU A 14 -17.28 -1.28 0.02
N ALA A 15 -16.89 -0.36 -0.86
CA ALA A 15 -17.54 0.94 -1.03
C ALA A 15 -17.70 1.69 0.31
N SER A 16 -16.70 1.56 1.16
CA SER A 16 -16.73 2.12 2.51
C SER A 16 -15.47 2.96 2.76
N PRO A 17 -15.59 4.11 3.42
CA PRO A 17 -14.41 4.93 3.75
C PRO A 17 -13.55 4.33 4.86
N VAL A 18 -14.03 3.32 5.58
CA VAL A 18 -13.31 2.73 6.70
C VAL A 18 -12.94 1.27 6.48
N ARG A 19 -13.47 0.63 5.45
CA ARG A 19 -13.14 -0.74 5.10
C ARG A 19 -12.70 -0.81 3.66
N TYR A 20 -11.78 -1.72 3.40
CA TYR A 20 -11.16 -1.82 2.10
C TYR A 20 -10.96 -3.28 1.72
N THR A 21 -11.43 -3.63 0.53
CA THR A 21 -11.15 -4.93 -0.09
C THR A 21 -10.94 -4.69 -1.58
N MET A 22 -9.76 -5.02 -2.08
CA MET A 22 -9.47 -4.85 -3.48
C MET A 22 -10.22 -5.89 -4.31
N ASP A 23 -10.75 -5.45 -5.46
CA ASP A 23 -11.43 -6.35 -6.41
C ASP A 23 -10.48 -7.48 -6.80
N PRO A 24 -10.87 -8.75 -6.63
CA PRO A 24 -10.00 -9.89 -6.97
C PRO A 24 -9.53 -9.91 -8.42
N GLN A 25 -10.34 -9.43 -9.36
CA GLN A 25 -9.93 -9.37 -10.77
C GLN A 25 -8.83 -8.33 -10.98
N ASP A 26 -8.87 -7.23 -10.25
CA ASP A 26 -7.82 -6.21 -10.32
C ASP A 26 -6.51 -6.75 -9.77
N VAL A 27 -6.57 -7.56 -8.71
CA VAL A 27 -5.37 -8.20 -8.14
C VAL A 27 -4.75 -9.15 -9.15
N ILE A 28 -5.56 -10.01 -9.76
CA ILE A 28 -5.10 -10.98 -10.76
C ILE A 28 -4.47 -10.26 -11.95
N SER A 29 -5.14 -9.22 -12.44
CA SER A 29 -4.64 -8.43 -13.58
C SER A 29 -3.33 -7.73 -13.25
N ALA A 30 -3.21 -7.19 -12.04
CA ALA A 30 -1.99 -6.52 -11.60
C ALA A 30 -0.82 -7.49 -11.56
N PHE A 31 -1.00 -8.67 -10.96
CA PHE A 31 0.07 -9.67 -10.90
C PHE A 31 0.50 -10.15 -12.29
N ARG A 32 -0.47 -10.29 -13.20
CA ARG A 32 -0.16 -10.65 -14.57
C ARG A 32 0.71 -9.59 -15.24
N THR A 33 0.34 -8.32 -15.09
CA THR A 33 1.08 -7.21 -15.67
C THR A 33 2.49 -7.13 -15.10
N PHE A 34 2.65 -7.29 -13.79
CA PHE A 34 3.97 -7.30 -13.16
C PHE A 34 4.84 -8.41 -13.74
N ARG A 35 4.29 -9.62 -13.85
CA ARG A 35 5.03 -10.75 -14.39
C ARG A 35 5.46 -10.53 -15.83
N GLU A 36 4.57 -9.97 -16.66
CA GLU A 36 4.86 -9.69 -18.06
C GLU A 36 5.97 -8.66 -18.22
N GLN A 37 6.12 -7.77 -17.26
CA GLN A 37 7.16 -6.74 -17.30
C GLN A 37 8.39 -7.07 -16.46
N GLY A 38 8.47 -8.28 -15.91
CA GLY A 38 9.60 -8.67 -15.09
C GLY A 38 9.66 -7.94 -13.75
N LEU A 39 8.53 -7.51 -13.24
CA LEU A 39 8.43 -6.77 -11.99
C LEU A 39 7.88 -7.66 -10.87
N HIS A 40 8.13 -7.25 -9.64
CA HIS A 40 7.61 -7.92 -8.44
C HIS A 40 6.69 -6.98 -7.70
N LEU A 41 5.74 -7.53 -6.94
CA LEU A 41 4.94 -6.74 -6.03
C LEU A 41 5.83 -6.24 -4.91
N GLY A 42 6.10 -4.95 -4.89
CA GLY A 42 6.95 -4.34 -3.88
C GLY A 42 6.19 -3.72 -2.72
N ALA A 43 4.99 -3.23 -3.01
CA ALA A 43 4.18 -2.54 -2.00
C ALA A 43 2.72 -2.53 -2.37
N ILE A 44 1.89 -2.42 -1.36
CA ILE A 44 0.46 -2.17 -1.52
C ILE A 44 0.15 -0.87 -0.78
N VAL A 45 -0.53 0.03 -1.46
CA VAL A 45 -0.82 1.37 -0.94
C VAL A 45 -2.29 1.47 -0.59
N HIS A 46 -2.60 1.99 0.59
CA HIS A 46 -3.96 2.36 0.94
C HIS A 46 -3.95 3.67 1.72
N SER A 47 -5.12 4.27 1.86
CA SER A 47 -5.26 5.57 2.50
C SER A 47 -6.01 5.49 3.80
N HIS A 48 -5.66 6.39 4.72
CA HIS A 48 -6.43 6.65 5.93
C HIS A 48 -6.99 8.06 5.83
N LEU A 49 -8.31 8.20 5.90
CA LEU A 49 -8.94 9.52 5.75
C LEU A 49 -8.79 10.38 6.99
N ARG A 50 -8.85 9.77 8.17
CA ARG A 50 -8.89 10.51 9.44
C ARG A 50 -7.82 10.11 10.44
N GLY A 51 -7.20 8.97 10.25
CA GLY A 51 -6.20 8.46 11.17
C GLY A 51 -4.78 8.74 10.70
N PRO A 52 -3.78 8.48 11.54
CA PRO A 52 -2.39 8.64 11.16
C PRO A 52 -1.98 7.59 10.13
N ALA A 53 -0.83 7.79 9.52
CA ALA A 53 -0.29 6.86 8.51
C ALA A 53 0.40 5.66 9.17
N THR A 54 -0.23 5.09 10.19
CA THR A 54 0.26 3.90 10.89
C THR A 54 -0.73 2.75 10.70
N PRO A 55 -0.26 1.49 10.64
CA PRO A 55 -1.17 0.36 10.46
C PRO A 55 -2.18 0.25 11.59
N SER A 56 -3.44 0.06 11.21
CA SER A 56 -4.50 -0.25 12.17
C SER A 56 -4.45 -1.73 12.53
N THR A 57 -5.20 -2.12 13.56
CA THR A 57 -5.33 -3.53 13.91
C THR A 57 -5.85 -4.35 12.74
N SER A 58 -6.84 -3.83 12.03
CA SER A 58 -7.37 -4.50 10.84
C SER A 58 -6.32 -4.62 9.74
N ASP A 59 -5.54 -3.57 9.50
CA ASP A 59 -4.46 -3.60 8.52
C ASP A 59 -3.49 -4.73 8.81
N VAL A 60 -3.10 -4.89 10.06
CA VAL A 60 -2.16 -5.92 10.46
C VAL A 60 -2.79 -7.32 10.33
N ASN A 61 -4.02 -7.47 10.81
CA ASN A 61 -4.68 -8.78 10.84
C ASN A 61 -5.03 -9.30 9.46
N GLU A 62 -5.29 -8.42 8.51
CA GLU A 62 -5.73 -8.80 7.17
C GLU A 62 -4.60 -8.79 6.14
N TRP A 63 -3.37 -8.56 6.56
CA TRP A 63 -2.23 -8.48 5.65
C TRP A 63 -1.79 -9.87 5.19
N ASN A 64 -1.79 -10.08 3.87
CA ASN A 64 -1.49 -11.38 3.26
C ASN A 64 -0.27 -11.37 2.34
N TYR A 65 0.54 -10.32 2.39
CA TYR A 65 1.65 -10.15 1.45
C TYR A 65 2.97 -9.92 2.20
N PRO A 66 3.54 -10.98 2.80
CA PRO A 66 4.71 -10.81 3.67
C PRO A 66 5.94 -10.23 2.99
N GLU A 67 6.06 -10.37 1.66
CA GLU A 67 7.20 -9.82 0.93
C GLU A 67 7.03 -8.36 0.54
N ALA A 68 5.82 -7.83 0.64
CA ALA A 68 5.53 -6.47 0.21
C ALA A 68 5.52 -5.50 1.38
N LEU A 69 5.79 -4.24 1.08
CA LEU A 69 5.63 -3.16 2.05
C LEU A 69 4.17 -2.71 2.07
N MET A 70 3.72 -2.28 3.24
CA MET A 70 2.44 -1.59 3.39
C MET A 70 2.72 -0.09 3.36
N LEU A 71 2.22 0.59 2.35
CA LEU A 71 2.31 2.04 2.26
C LEU A 71 0.98 2.64 2.65
N ILE A 72 1.01 3.63 3.53
CA ILE A 72 -0.21 4.30 4.00
C ILE A 72 -0.08 5.78 3.72
N VAL A 73 -1.09 6.33 3.03
CA VAL A 73 -1.23 7.76 2.82
C VAL A 73 -2.29 8.27 3.78
N SER A 74 -1.93 9.20 4.64
CA SER A 74 -2.90 9.79 5.56
C SER A 74 -3.35 11.16 5.04
N PHE A 75 -4.66 11.34 4.93
CA PHE A 75 -5.26 12.61 4.57
C PHE A 75 -5.69 13.43 5.79
N ALA A 76 -5.35 12.95 6.99
CA ALA A 76 -5.59 13.71 8.22
C ALA A 76 -4.68 14.94 8.32
N GLU A 77 -3.59 14.95 7.56
CA GLU A 77 -2.62 16.04 7.55
C GLU A 77 -2.60 16.74 6.19
N HIS A 78 -2.17 17.99 6.18
CA HIS A 78 -1.99 18.78 4.95
C HIS A 78 -0.57 19.33 4.92
N PRO A 79 0.26 18.94 3.95
CA PRO A 79 -0.02 17.96 2.90
C PRO A 79 -0.16 16.54 3.47
N PRO A 80 -0.74 15.61 2.72
CA PRO A 80 -0.88 14.23 3.17
C PRO A 80 0.47 13.61 3.50
N SER A 81 0.50 12.77 4.53
CA SER A 81 1.72 12.07 4.91
C SER A 81 1.74 10.67 4.31
N LEU A 82 2.93 10.20 3.96
CA LEU A 82 3.15 8.87 3.40
C LEU A 82 4.15 8.14 4.29
N GLN A 83 3.78 6.96 4.77
CA GLN A 83 4.64 6.10 5.57
C GLN A 83 4.64 4.69 5.01
N ALA A 84 5.79 4.05 5.08
CA ALA A 84 5.94 2.66 4.66
C ALA A 84 6.23 1.78 5.87
N TRP A 85 5.66 0.59 5.85
CA TRP A 85 5.77 -0.36 6.96
C TRP A 85 6.08 -1.75 6.44
N ARG A 86 6.90 -2.47 7.19
CA ARG A 86 7.14 -3.89 6.95
C ARG A 86 6.52 -4.67 8.09
N LEU A 87 5.70 -5.66 7.74
CA LEU A 87 5.06 -6.53 8.70
C LEU A 87 5.76 -7.88 8.67
N VAL A 88 6.40 -8.25 9.77
CA VAL A 88 7.17 -9.47 9.88
C VAL A 88 6.57 -10.33 10.98
N GLU A 89 6.17 -11.55 10.61
CA GLU A 89 5.66 -12.49 11.60
C GLU A 89 6.82 -13.31 12.16
N HIS A 90 6.86 -13.40 13.48
CA HIS A 90 7.85 -14.18 14.18
C HIS A 90 7.20 -14.83 15.40
N GLN A 91 7.21 -16.17 15.44
CA GLN A 91 6.64 -16.95 16.54
C GLN A 91 5.20 -16.57 16.85
N GLY A 92 4.39 -16.38 15.81
CA GLY A 92 2.97 -16.07 15.95
C GLY A 92 2.67 -14.61 16.26
N LEU A 93 3.70 -13.76 16.39
CA LEU A 93 3.53 -12.34 16.65
C LEU A 93 3.94 -11.54 15.43
N THR A 94 3.15 -10.52 15.10
CA THR A 94 3.48 -9.61 14.00
C THR A 94 4.25 -8.42 14.52
N ASN A 95 5.44 -8.22 13.98
CA ASN A 95 6.27 -7.07 14.27
C ASN A 95 6.09 -6.05 13.16
N VAL A 96 5.74 -4.82 13.51
CA VAL A 96 5.49 -3.73 12.57
C VAL A 96 6.67 -2.79 12.60
N GLN A 97 7.37 -2.66 11.48
CA GLN A 97 8.60 -1.88 11.39
C GLN A 97 8.44 -0.75 10.39
N SER A 98 8.83 0.45 10.79
CA SER A 98 8.86 1.60 9.89
C SER A 98 10.01 1.46 8.89
N VAL A 99 9.75 1.81 7.64
CA VAL A 99 10.74 1.75 6.56
C VAL A 99 10.84 3.15 5.94
N PRO A 100 12.06 3.69 5.77
CA PRO A 100 12.22 5.00 5.14
C PRO A 100 11.70 5.00 3.70
N VAL A 101 11.02 6.09 3.33
CA VAL A 101 10.51 6.31 1.99
C VAL A 101 11.03 7.62 1.46
N HIS A 102 11.57 7.61 0.26
CA HIS A 102 11.98 8.82 -0.43
C HIS A 102 11.11 9.02 -1.66
N VAL A 103 10.48 10.17 -1.74
CA VAL A 103 9.76 10.57 -2.93
C VAL A 103 10.75 11.33 -3.80
N GLY A 104 11.00 10.80 -5.00
CA GLY A 104 11.94 11.42 -5.92
C GLY A 104 11.47 12.79 -6.35
N SER A 105 12.41 13.70 -6.63
CA SER A 105 12.12 15.08 -7.00
C SER A 105 11.40 15.19 -8.34
N GLY A 106 11.30 14.11 -9.04
CA GLY A 106 10.84 14.17 -10.39
C GLY A 106 9.39 13.85 -10.61
N HIS A 107 8.78 12.88 -9.99
CA HIS A 107 7.50 12.45 -10.54
C HIS A 107 6.66 11.49 -9.75
N VAL A 108 6.37 11.80 -8.52
CA VAL A 108 5.14 11.23 -8.00
C VAL A 108 4.07 12.26 -8.27
N ASN A 109 3.32 12.10 -9.34
CA ASN A 109 2.18 12.98 -9.57
C ASN A 109 1.01 12.47 -8.73
N ALA A 110 -0.01 13.30 -8.60
CA ALA A 110 -1.18 12.96 -7.80
C ALA A 110 -1.88 11.70 -8.31
N GLU A 111 -1.77 11.41 -9.60
CA GLU A 111 -2.38 10.23 -10.19
C GLU A 111 -1.75 8.94 -9.72
N SER A 112 -0.47 8.97 -9.38
CA SER A 112 0.23 7.80 -8.87
C SER A 112 -0.29 7.35 -7.51
N LEU A 113 -0.91 8.25 -6.76
CA LEU A 113 -1.39 7.98 -5.41
C LEU A 113 -2.91 7.95 -5.32
N SER A 114 -3.62 8.51 -6.29
CA SER A 114 -5.06 8.70 -6.21
C SER A 114 -5.89 7.49 -6.60
N GLY A 115 -5.27 6.46 -7.15
CA GLY A 115 -5.98 5.26 -7.55
C GLY A 115 -6.29 4.31 -6.41
N ASP A 116 -5.86 4.62 -5.22
CA ASP A 116 -6.09 3.76 -4.07
C ASP A 116 -7.43 4.03 -3.44
N ALA A 117 -7.96 3.04 -3.01
CA ALA A 117 -9.27 2.96 -2.43
C ALA A 117 -9.71 4.11 -1.56
#